data_e274600e2981327313b8d652d347c92d
#
_entry.id   e274600e2981327313b8d652d347c92d
#
_cell.length_a   1.000
_cell.length_b   1.000
_cell.length_c   1.000
_cell.angle_alpha   90.00
_cell.angle_beta   90.00
_cell.angle_gamma   90.00
#
_symmetry.space_group_name_H-M   'P 1'
#
loop_
_entity.id
_entity.type
_entity.pdbx_description
1 polymer ?
#
loop_
_entity_poly.entity_id
_entity_poly.type
_entity_poly.pdbx_seq_one_letter_code
_entity_poly.pdbx_strand_id
1 'polypeptide(L)'
;MSNGKVFTEIAGKYDKLNAVLSLGRDQAWRRSVVRYLPPGRLLDLGAGTGAANPVFGNRDVVSLDPSPEMLALNPNPDSVIGVGEHLPFDDGQFDSVFSAYVFRNLDSVDETMAEVARVLRSGGVAGILDLGRPQNRHLAKIHRLGTAVVLPLAGMTIGAKDEYSYLHHTLDKLPQPEELFADGAMKLQTTWRLGPLGFVYAAILVKP
;
A
#
# COMPACT_ATOMS: atom_id res chain seq x y z
N MET A 1 13.46 13.99 7.08
CA MET A 1 13.56 13.00 8.19
C MET A 1 12.62 11.88 7.84
N SER A 2 13.13 10.68 7.55
CA SER A 2 12.36 9.60 6.93
C SER A 2 11.21 9.15 7.83
N ASN A 3 10.03 8.97 7.23
CA ASN A 3 8.85 8.40 7.87
C ASN A 3 9.08 7.00 8.48
N GLY A 4 10.21 6.36 8.16
CA GLY A 4 10.58 5.03 8.68
C GLY A 4 10.61 4.92 10.21
N LYS A 5 11.01 5.99 10.93
CA LYS A 5 11.01 5.96 12.42
C LYS A 5 9.63 5.79 13.05
N VAL A 6 8.60 6.37 12.43
CA VAL A 6 7.23 6.27 12.92
C VAL A 6 6.74 4.82 12.82
N PHE A 7 7.06 4.11 11.74
CA PHE A 7 6.66 2.72 11.53
C PHE A 7 7.44 1.74 12.40
N THR A 8 8.70 2.03 12.71
CA THR A 8 9.52 1.22 13.60
C THR A 8 8.94 1.10 15.01
N GLU A 9 8.44 2.21 15.56
CA GLU A 9 7.85 2.24 16.91
C GLU A 9 6.48 1.54 16.99
N ILE A 10 5.81 1.35 15.87
CA ILE A 10 4.43 0.85 15.80
C ILE A 10 4.31 -0.56 15.21
N ALA A 11 5.43 -1.18 14.77
CA ALA A 11 5.41 -2.44 14.03
C ALA A 11 4.44 -3.49 14.63
N GLY A 12 4.49 -3.71 15.93
CA GLY A 12 3.60 -4.66 16.62
C GLY A 12 2.12 -4.22 16.77
N LYS A 13 1.82 -2.93 16.51
CA LYS A 13 0.45 -2.37 16.60
C LYS A 13 -0.17 -2.16 15.22
N TYR A 14 0.66 -2.08 14.18
CA TYR A 14 0.24 -1.70 12.83
C TYR A 14 -0.78 -2.68 12.21
N ASP A 15 -0.53 -3.98 12.36
CA ASP A 15 -1.44 -5.01 11.84
C ASP A 15 -2.78 -5.01 12.58
N LYS A 16 -2.77 -4.80 13.90
CA LYS A 16 -4.00 -4.67 14.70
C LYS A 16 -4.78 -3.43 14.27
N LEU A 17 -4.09 -2.33 14.00
CA LEU A 17 -4.68 -1.09 13.51
C LEU A 17 -5.38 -1.31 12.16
N ASN A 18 -4.69 -1.91 11.20
CA ASN A 18 -5.26 -2.22 9.89
C ASN A 18 -6.46 -3.17 10.00
N ALA A 19 -6.39 -4.18 10.86
CA ALA A 19 -7.51 -5.09 11.11
C ALA A 19 -8.74 -4.36 11.69
N VAL A 20 -8.56 -3.44 12.62
CA VAL A 20 -9.65 -2.64 13.20
C VAL A 20 -10.23 -1.69 12.15
N LEU A 21 -9.40 -0.93 11.43
CA LEU A 21 -9.84 0.01 10.41
C LEU A 21 -10.53 -0.68 9.23
N SER A 22 -10.11 -1.90 8.89
CA SER A 22 -10.71 -2.69 7.83
C SER A 22 -11.95 -3.48 8.27
N LEU A 23 -12.31 -3.44 9.55
CA LEU A 23 -13.34 -4.31 10.14
C LEU A 23 -13.07 -5.80 9.82
N GLY A 24 -11.82 -6.23 9.86
CA GLY A 24 -11.38 -7.59 9.52
C GLY A 24 -11.41 -7.94 8.03
N ARG A 25 -11.67 -6.98 7.13
CA ARG A 25 -11.77 -7.23 5.68
C ARG A 25 -10.46 -7.07 4.92
N ASP A 26 -9.38 -6.67 5.58
CA ASP A 26 -8.07 -6.40 4.98
C ASP A 26 -7.59 -7.54 4.05
N GLN A 27 -7.64 -8.79 4.52
CA GLN A 27 -7.25 -9.94 3.72
C GLN A 27 -8.13 -10.15 2.48
N ALA A 28 -9.43 -9.86 2.56
CA ALA A 28 -10.33 -9.96 1.42
C ALA A 28 -10.01 -8.86 0.38
N TRP A 29 -9.65 -7.65 0.83
CA TRP A 29 -9.25 -6.57 -0.06
C TRP A 29 -7.92 -6.86 -0.76
N ARG A 30 -6.89 -7.34 -0.04
CA ARG A 30 -5.62 -7.78 -0.62
C ARG A 30 -5.85 -8.88 -1.66
N ARG A 31 -6.66 -9.89 -1.32
CA ARG A 31 -7.01 -10.98 -2.22
C ARG A 31 -7.72 -10.49 -3.49
N SER A 32 -8.54 -9.43 -3.39
CA SER A 32 -9.22 -8.84 -4.54
C SER A 32 -8.26 -8.21 -5.55
N VAL A 33 -7.08 -7.76 -5.11
CA VAL A 33 -6.01 -7.22 -5.98
C VAL A 33 -5.14 -8.35 -6.51
N VAL A 34 -4.68 -9.25 -5.64
CA VAL A 34 -3.73 -10.32 -5.99
C VAL A 34 -4.27 -11.25 -7.10
N ARG A 35 -5.59 -11.43 -7.22
CA ARG A 35 -6.19 -12.24 -8.29
C ARG A 35 -5.99 -11.68 -9.70
N TYR A 36 -5.65 -10.39 -9.84
CA TYR A 36 -5.32 -9.77 -11.12
C TYR A 36 -3.84 -9.90 -11.48
N LEU A 37 -3.00 -10.26 -10.52
CA LEU A 37 -1.57 -10.39 -10.73
C LEU A 37 -1.25 -11.73 -11.40
N PRO A 38 -0.42 -11.74 -12.46
CA PRO A 38 0.02 -12.97 -13.08
C PRO A 38 0.78 -13.86 -12.09
N PRO A 39 0.84 -15.18 -12.34
CA PRO A 39 1.73 -16.07 -11.60
C PRO A 39 3.20 -15.73 -11.89
N GLY A 40 4.12 -16.23 -11.04
CA GLY A 40 5.54 -16.02 -11.18
C GLY A 40 6.14 -15.22 -10.04
N ARG A 41 7.20 -14.49 -10.31
CA ARG A 41 7.95 -13.73 -9.32
C ARG A 41 7.26 -12.41 -8.99
N LEU A 42 6.99 -12.21 -7.71
CA LEU A 42 6.24 -11.07 -7.18
C LEU A 42 7.11 -10.25 -6.24
N LEU A 43 7.14 -8.93 -6.44
CA LEU A 43 7.66 -7.99 -5.47
C LEU A 43 6.52 -7.49 -4.57
N ASP A 44 6.63 -7.70 -3.26
CA ASP A 44 5.78 -7.07 -2.25
C ASP A 44 6.45 -5.77 -1.80
N LEU A 45 6.02 -4.65 -2.37
CA LEU A 45 6.58 -3.32 -2.14
C LEU A 45 5.93 -2.67 -0.91
N GLY A 46 6.76 -2.40 0.10
CA GLY A 46 6.31 -1.96 1.42
C GLY A 46 5.68 -3.12 2.21
N ALA A 47 6.36 -4.27 2.19
CA ALA A 47 5.85 -5.53 2.74
C ALA A 47 5.60 -5.49 4.25
N GLY A 48 6.32 -4.63 4.97
CA GLY A 48 6.21 -4.50 6.43
C GLY A 48 6.38 -5.84 7.14
N THR A 49 5.45 -6.15 8.02
CA THR A 49 5.39 -7.40 8.81
C THR A 49 4.97 -8.64 8.01
N GLY A 50 4.75 -8.51 6.70
CA GLY A 50 4.29 -9.60 5.84
C GLY A 50 2.78 -9.87 5.92
N ALA A 51 1.98 -8.87 6.26
CA ALA A 51 0.52 -9.00 6.36
C ALA A 51 -0.15 -9.47 5.05
N ALA A 52 0.51 -9.32 3.90
CA ALA A 52 0.03 -9.79 2.60
C ALA A 52 0.42 -11.25 2.27
N ASN A 53 1.39 -11.85 2.95
CA ASN A 53 1.87 -13.20 2.64
C ASN A 53 0.76 -14.26 2.52
N PRO A 54 -0.29 -14.28 3.38
CA PRO A 54 -1.36 -15.27 3.27
C PRO A 54 -2.17 -15.24 1.97
N VAL A 55 -2.10 -14.14 1.19
CA VAL A 55 -2.85 -14.02 -0.06
C VAL A 55 -2.03 -14.30 -1.31
N PHE A 56 -0.71 -14.45 -1.18
CA PHE A 56 0.17 -14.68 -2.32
C PHE A 56 0.18 -16.15 -2.81
N GLY A 57 -0.23 -17.10 -1.96
CA GLY A 57 -0.22 -18.53 -2.30
C GLY A 57 1.21 -19.05 -2.49
N ASN A 58 1.44 -19.78 -3.57
CA ASN A 58 2.74 -20.41 -3.88
C ASN A 58 3.60 -19.56 -4.84
N ARG A 59 3.45 -18.23 -4.84
CA ARG A 59 4.29 -17.34 -5.67
C ARG A 59 5.69 -17.25 -5.09
N ASP A 60 6.67 -17.02 -5.97
CA ASP A 60 8.02 -16.60 -5.59
C ASP A 60 7.95 -15.11 -5.19
N VAL A 61 7.99 -14.84 -3.88
CA VAL A 61 7.78 -13.49 -3.33
C VAL A 61 9.07 -12.93 -2.78
N VAL A 62 9.44 -11.74 -3.22
CA VAL A 62 10.47 -10.91 -2.60
C VAL A 62 9.78 -9.78 -1.84
N SER A 63 10.05 -9.67 -0.54
CA SER A 63 9.52 -8.61 0.31
C SER A 63 10.50 -7.45 0.40
N LEU A 64 10.05 -6.21 0.13
CA LEU A 64 10.87 -5.02 0.28
C LEU A 64 10.19 -4.02 1.23
N ASP A 65 10.94 -3.52 2.19
CA ASP A 65 10.50 -2.47 3.12
C ASP A 65 11.70 -1.63 3.60
N PRO A 66 11.55 -0.32 3.83
CA PRO A 66 12.62 0.51 4.37
C PRO A 66 12.93 0.25 5.86
N SER A 67 12.04 -0.42 6.61
CA SER A 67 12.20 -0.69 8.04
C SER A 67 12.72 -2.11 8.27
N PRO A 68 13.98 -2.28 8.75
CA PRO A 68 14.49 -3.58 9.11
C PRO A 68 13.71 -4.23 10.27
N GLU A 69 13.12 -3.43 11.16
CA GLU A 69 12.32 -3.92 12.28
C GLU A 69 10.98 -4.50 11.82
N MET A 70 10.37 -3.91 10.79
CA MET A 70 9.16 -4.47 10.18
C MET A 70 9.49 -5.79 9.46
N LEU A 71 10.57 -5.82 8.69
CA LEU A 71 11.02 -7.03 7.99
C LEU A 71 11.44 -8.15 8.95
N ALA A 72 11.97 -7.83 10.13
CA ALA A 72 12.30 -8.83 11.15
C ALA A 72 11.06 -9.61 11.67
N LEU A 73 9.86 -9.05 11.51
CA LEU A 73 8.59 -9.69 11.84
C LEU A 73 7.96 -10.40 10.64
N ASN A 74 8.49 -10.18 9.43
CA ASN A 74 7.99 -10.77 8.21
C ASN A 74 8.44 -12.24 8.10
N PRO A 75 7.53 -13.21 7.99
CA PRO A 75 7.90 -14.63 7.86
C PRO A 75 8.49 -15.00 6.50
N ASN A 76 8.46 -14.10 5.50
CA ASN A 76 9.11 -14.35 4.21
C ASN A 76 10.64 -14.28 4.36
N PRO A 77 11.40 -15.35 4.03
CA PRO A 77 12.86 -15.35 4.12
C PRO A 77 13.51 -14.43 3.09
N ASP A 78 12.88 -14.22 1.93
CA ASP A 78 13.39 -13.36 0.86
C ASP A 78 12.96 -11.90 1.10
N SER A 79 13.66 -11.25 2.05
CA SER A 79 13.38 -9.88 2.45
C SER A 79 14.57 -8.97 2.16
N VAL A 80 14.29 -7.78 1.59
CA VAL A 80 15.29 -6.79 1.18
C VAL A 80 14.95 -5.44 1.79
N ILE A 81 15.93 -4.78 2.40
CA ILE A 81 15.78 -3.41 2.89
C ILE A 81 15.96 -2.46 1.70
N GLY A 82 14.95 -1.60 1.46
CA GLY A 82 14.99 -0.64 0.36
C GLY A 82 13.78 0.28 0.34
N VAL A 83 13.83 1.28 -0.53
CA VAL A 83 12.77 2.27 -0.75
C VAL A 83 12.20 2.12 -2.16
N GLY A 84 10.95 2.56 -2.35
CA GLY A 84 10.26 2.43 -3.64
C GLY A 84 10.89 3.27 -4.74
N GLU A 85 11.44 4.42 -4.39
CA GLU A 85 12.09 5.38 -5.28
C GLU A 85 13.43 4.89 -5.86
N HIS A 86 14.00 3.83 -5.26
CA HIS A 86 15.25 3.21 -5.73
C HIS A 86 15.25 1.71 -5.41
N LEU A 87 14.73 0.90 -6.31
CA LEU A 87 14.59 -0.54 -6.13
C LEU A 87 15.93 -1.26 -6.44
N PRO A 88 16.48 -2.05 -5.50
CA PRO A 88 17.76 -2.73 -5.68
C PRO A 88 17.61 -4.04 -6.50
N PHE A 89 16.93 -3.95 -7.64
CA PHE A 89 16.62 -5.08 -8.52
C PHE A 89 16.94 -4.74 -9.98
N ASP A 90 17.17 -5.77 -10.77
CA ASP A 90 17.44 -5.65 -12.20
C ASP A 90 16.16 -5.31 -12.99
N ASP A 91 16.35 -4.77 -14.20
CA ASP A 91 15.25 -4.50 -15.14
C ASP A 91 14.52 -5.78 -15.51
N GLY A 92 13.20 -5.74 -15.47
CA GLY A 92 12.36 -6.87 -15.88
C GLY A 92 12.44 -8.10 -14.99
N GLN A 93 12.88 -7.96 -13.75
CA GLN A 93 13.10 -9.08 -12.82
C GLN A 93 11.79 -9.69 -12.30
N PHE A 94 10.67 -8.97 -12.33
CA PHE A 94 9.40 -9.40 -11.74
C PHE A 94 8.27 -9.52 -12.78
N ASP A 95 7.41 -10.51 -12.56
CA ASP A 95 6.14 -10.68 -13.28
C ASP A 95 5.07 -9.73 -12.76
N SER A 96 5.10 -9.47 -11.44
CA SER A 96 4.14 -8.61 -10.78
C SER A 96 4.74 -7.86 -9.60
N VAL A 97 4.15 -6.69 -9.29
CA VAL A 97 4.38 -5.93 -8.07
C VAL A 97 3.06 -5.81 -7.33
N PHE A 98 3.07 -6.06 -6.04
CA PHE A 98 1.96 -5.78 -5.14
C PHE A 98 2.39 -4.71 -4.14
N SER A 99 1.50 -3.77 -3.82
CA SER A 99 1.74 -2.78 -2.78
C SER A 99 0.46 -2.45 -2.03
N ALA A 100 0.50 -2.44 -0.71
CA ALA A 100 -0.66 -2.16 0.09
C ALA A 100 -0.38 -1.16 1.22
N TYR A 101 -1.10 -0.02 1.19
CA TYR A 101 -1.03 1.07 2.18
C TYR A 101 0.31 1.82 2.23
N VAL A 102 1.00 1.91 1.09
CA VAL A 102 2.35 2.47 0.96
C VAL A 102 2.33 3.85 0.29
N PHE A 103 1.58 4.03 -0.78
CA PHE A 103 1.71 5.15 -1.72
C PHE A 103 1.59 6.54 -1.07
N ARG A 104 0.73 6.67 -0.05
CA ARG A 104 0.60 7.93 0.71
C ARG A 104 1.84 8.27 1.55
N ASN A 105 2.73 7.32 1.76
CA ASN A 105 3.93 7.44 2.60
C ASN A 105 5.22 7.63 1.77
N LEU A 106 5.14 7.48 0.45
CA LEU A 106 6.26 7.68 -0.47
C LEU A 106 6.70 9.14 -0.49
N ASP A 107 7.98 9.36 -0.68
CA ASP A 107 8.54 10.69 -0.91
C ASP A 107 8.21 11.15 -2.34
N SER A 108 8.30 10.23 -3.33
CA SER A 108 7.95 10.46 -4.73
C SER A 108 7.19 9.26 -5.33
N VAL A 109 5.91 9.47 -5.66
CA VAL A 109 5.10 8.46 -6.35
C VAL A 109 5.60 8.25 -7.78
N ASP A 110 5.99 9.32 -8.47
CA ASP A 110 6.45 9.25 -9.87
C ASP A 110 7.76 8.45 -9.99
N GLU A 111 8.73 8.69 -9.11
CA GLU A 111 9.98 7.93 -9.07
C GLU A 111 9.71 6.46 -8.73
N THR A 112 8.86 6.19 -7.74
CA THR A 112 8.46 4.82 -7.39
C THR A 112 7.79 4.12 -8.56
N MET A 113 6.89 4.78 -9.28
CA MET A 113 6.22 4.19 -10.45
C MET A 113 7.17 3.96 -11.63
N ALA A 114 8.17 4.81 -11.82
CA ALA A 114 9.23 4.59 -12.79
C ALA A 114 10.07 3.35 -12.45
N GLU A 115 10.45 3.18 -11.18
CA GLU A 115 11.16 2.01 -10.69
C GLU A 115 10.32 0.73 -10.77
N VAL A 116 9.04 0.80 -10.39
CA VAL A 116 8.09 -0.32 -10.55
C VAL A 116 8.00 -0.73 -12.04
N ALA A 117 7.89 0.25 -12.94
CA ALA A 117 7.90 -0.03 -14.38
C ALA A 117 9.24 -0.63 -14.84
N ARG A 118 10.37 -0.18 -14.31
CA ARG A 118 11.70 -0.69 -14.66
C ARG A 118 11.85 -2.16 -14.27
N VAL A 119 11.53 -2.50 -13.02
CA VAL A 119 11.73 -3.88 -12.50
C VAL A 119 10.69 -4.88 -12.99
N LEU A 120 9.55 -4.44 -13.50
CA LEU A 120 8.57 -5.30 -14.15
C LEU A 120 9.04 -5.68 -15.57
N ARG A 121 8.81 -6.93 -15.98
CA ARG A 121 8.93 -7.34 -17.38
C ARG A 121 7.87 -6.65 -18.26
N SER A 122 8.05 -6.62 -19.57
CA SER A 122 7.00 -6.16 -20.50
C SER A 122 5.74 -7.00 -20.32
N GLY A 123 4.58 -6.34 -20.25
CA GLY A 123 3.30 -6.94 -19.89
C GLY A 123 3.14 -7.29 -18.41
N GLY A 124 4.13 -6.98 -17.57
CA GLY A 124 4.04 -7.16 -16.11
C GLY A 124 2.98 -6.26 -15.49
N VAL A 125 2.47 -6.66 -14.33
CA VAL A 125 1.29 -6.04 -13.67
C VAL A 125 1.64 -5.54 -12.29
N ALA A 126 1.27 -4.28 -11.98
CA ALA A 126 1.28 -3.76 -10.63
C ALA A 126 -0.14 -3.68 -10.06
N GLY A 127 -0.32 -4.20 -8.85
CA GLY A 127 -1.55 -4.12 -8.09
C GLY A 127 -1.36 -3.30 -6.82
N ILE A 128 -2.11 -2.21 -6.71
CA ILE A 128 -2.01 -1.24 -5.62
C ILE A 128 -3.29 -1.25 -4.81
N LEU A 129 -3.18 -1.29 -3.50
CA LEU A 129 -4.25 -1.15 -2.53
C LEU A 129 -3.90 -0.04 -1.56
N ASP A 130 -4.63 1.07 -1.52
CA ASP A 130 -4.32 2.13 -0.56
C ASP A 130 -5.58 2.86 -0.07
N LEU A 131 -5.39 3.71 0.91
CA LEU A 131 -6.40 4.55 1.49
C LEU A 131 -6.48 5.88 0.73
N GLY A 132 -7.70 6.39 0.58
CA GLY A 132 -7.94 7.69 -0.02
C GLY A 132 -9.27 8.27 0.42
N ARG A 133 -9.60 9.46 -0.02
CA ARG A 133 -10.93 10.01 0.23
C ARG A 133 -11.97 9.38 -0.71
N PRO A 134 -13.22 9.24 -0.26
CA PRO A 134 -14.32 8.84 -1.15
C PRO A 134 -14.37 9.72 -2.41
N GLN A 135 -14.67 9.14 -3.56
CA GLN A 135 -14.73 9.84 -4.85
C GLN A 135 -15.84 10.91 -4.88
N ASN A 136 -16.99 10.61 -4.25
CA ASN A 136 -18.06 11.58 -4.11
C ASN A 136 -17.67 12.70 -3.13
N ARG A 137 -17.67 13.95 -3.59
CA ARG A 137 -17.23 15.12 -2.80
C ARG A 137 -18.02 15.34 -1.50
N HIS A 138 -19.31 14.98 -1.48
CA HIS A 138 -20.12 15.10 -0.26
C HIS A 138 -19.75 14.02 0.74
N LEU A 139 -19.58 12.78 0.28
CA LEU A 139 -19.09 11.68 1.13
C LEU A 139 -17.66 11.94 1.60
N ALA A 140 -16.80 12.55 0.77
CA ALA A 140 -15.46 12.94 1.16
C ALA A 140 -15.46 13.97 2.31
N LYS A 141 -16.37 14.95 2.29
CA LYS A 141 -16.52 15.91 3.39
C LYS A 141 -16.98 15.23 4.68
N ILE A 142 -17.98 14.35 4.60
CA ILE A 142 -18.47 13.56 5.74
C ILE A 142 -17.36 12.66 6.28
N HIS A 143 -16.64 11.97 5.41
CA HIS A 143 -15.52 11.11 5.77
C HIS A 143 -14.39 11.92 6.43
N ARG A 144 -14.04 13.12 5.90
CA ARG A 144 -13.04 14.00 6.49
C ARG A 144 -13.43 14.43 7.90
N LEU A 145 -14.67 14.86 8.12
CA LEU A 145 -15.18 15.23 9.44
C LEU A 145 -15.21 14.03 10.39
N GLY A 146 -15.69 12.89 9.91
CA GLY A 146 -15.72 11.65 10.70
C GLY A 146 -14.32 11.19 11.12
N THR A 147 -13.36 11.16 10.20
CA THR A 147 -11.98 10.76 10.50
C THR A 147 -11.26 11.75 11.41
N ALA A 148 -11.59 13.05 11.36
CA ALA A 148 -11.03 14.05 12.25
C ALA A 148 -11.42 13.82 13.74
N VAL A 149 -12.53 13.14 13.99
CA VAL A 149 -13.01 12.83 15.34
C VAL A 149 -12.71 11.38 15.71
N VAL A 150 -13.08 10.44 14.85
CA VAL A 150 -13.01 8.99 15.13
C VAL A 150 -11.56 8.51 15.25
N LEU A 151 -10.68 8.96 14.35
CA LEU A 151 -9.28 8.50 14.36
C LEU A 151 -8.54 8.93 15.65
N PRO A 152 -8.55 10.20 16.10
CA PRO A 152 -7.91 10.57 17.37
C PRO A 152 -8.49 9.83 18.58
N LEU A 153 -9.81 9.64 18.63
CA LEU A 153 -10.46 8.89 19.72
C LEU A 153 -10.02 7.42 19.73
N ALA A 154 -10.00 6.76 18.57
CA ALA A 154 -9.50 5.40 18.43
C ALA A 154 -8.01 5.31 18.79
N GLY A 155 -7.19 6.29 18.38
CA GLY A 155 -5.79 6.37 18.74
C GLY A 155 -5.54 6.48 20.24
N MET A 156 -6.38 7.25 20.94
CA MET A 156 -6.28 7.39 22.41
C MET A 156 -6.55 6.07 23.15
N THR A 157 -7.47 5.23 22.65
CA THR A 157 -7.82 3.95 23.31
C THR A 157 -6.73 2.89 23.22
N ILE A 158 -5.85 2.98 22.20
CA ILE A 158 -4.76 2.01 21.97
C ILE A 158 -3.37 2.61 22.13
N GLY A 159 -3.26 3.86 22.61
CA GLY A 159 -1.99 4.55 22.82
C GLY A 159 -1.23 4.88 21.52
N ALA A 160 -1.97 5.16 20.43
CA ALA A 160 -1.44 5.44 19.09
C ALA A 160 -2.03 6.74 18.50
N LYS A 161 -2.15 7.80 19.31
CA LYS A 161 -2.81 9.06 18.94
C LYS A 161 -2.11 9.76 17.76
N ASP A 162 -0.79 9.78 17.77
CA ASP A 162 0.00 10.51 16.77
C ASP A 162 -0.09 9.83 15.42
N GLU A 163 -0.12 8.50 15.38
CA GLU A 163 -0.26 7.68 14.19
C GLU A 163 -1.64 7.86 13.52
N TYR A 164 -2.69 7.97 14.32
CA TYR A 164 -4.04 8.23 13.81
C TYR A 164 -4.20 9.66 13.29
N SER A 165 -3.56 10.62 13.96
CA SER A 165 -3.47 12.00 13.46
C SER A 165 -2.73 12.05 12.13
N TYR A 166 -1.59 11.35 12.03
CA TYR A 166 -0.83 11.20 10.80
C TYR A 166 -1.69 10.59 9.66
N LEU A 167 -2.44 9.51 9.96
CA LEU A 167 -3.33 8.90 8.97
C LEU A 167 -4.37 9.90 8.44
N HIS A 168 -4.99 10.69 9.32
CA HIS A 168 -5.97 11.70 8.88
C HIS A 168 -5.39 12.70 7.87
N HIS A 169 -4.17 13.18 8.13
CA HIS A 169 -3.49 14.14 7.25
C HIS A 169 -3.01 13.52 5.94
N THR A 170 -2.53 12.28 5.97
CA THR A 170 -2.02 11.61 4.76
C THR A 170 -3.12 11.17 3.79
N LEU A 171 -4.37 11.02 4.26
CA LEU A 171 -5.52 10.74 3.38
C LEU A 171 -5.82 11.83 2.34
N ASP A 172 -5.34 13.06 2.57
CA ASP A 172 -5.50 14.19 1.65
C ASP A 172 -4.24 14.46 0.81
N LYS A 173 -3.16 13.68 1.00
CA LYS A 173 -1.87 13.90 0.35
C LYS A 173 -1.91 13.56 -1.15
N LEU A 174 -2.64 12.51 -1.51
CA LEU A 174 -2.69 12.03 -2.89
C LEU A 174 -4.03 12.36 -3.57
N PRO A 175 -4.01 12.63 -4.88
CA PRO A 175 -5.23 12.76 -5.67
C PRO A 175 -5.96 11.41 -5.79
N GLN A 176 -7.08 11.40 -6.53
CA GLN A 176 -7.78 10.14 -6.83
C GLN A 176 -6.88 9.24 -7.70
N PRO A 177 -6.96 7.89 -7.56
CA PRO A 177 -6.08 6.99 -8.30
C PRO A 177 -6.20 7.13 -9.82
N GLU A 178 -7.36 7.51 -10.33
CA GLU A 178 -7.57 7.76 -11.76
C GLU A 178 -6.74 8.95 -12.26
N GLU A 179 -6.51 9.96 -11.41
CA GLU A 179 -5.67 11.12 -11.68
C GLU A 179 -4.20 10.82 -11.36
N LEU A 180 -3.95 10.15 -10.23
CA LEU A 180 -2.60 9.79 -9.77
C LEU A 180 -1.83 8.93 -10.79
N PHE A 181 -2.54 8.05 -11.49
CA PHE A 181 -1.94 7.11 -12.44
C PHE A 181 -2.32 7.39 -13.90
N ALA A 182 -2.80 8.62 -14.23
CA ALA A 182 -3.22 8.98 -15.58
C ALA A 182 -2.04 9.03 -16.56
N ASP A 183 -0.96 9.69 -16.13
CA ASP A 183 0.21 9.99 -16.94
C ASP A 183 1.46 9.37 -16.31
N GLY A 184 1.81 8.14 -16.69
CA GLY A 184 2.95 7.46 -16.10
C GLY A 184 3.57 6.39 -16.99
N ALA A 185 4.67 5.80 -16.51
CA ALA A 185 5.38 4.70 -17.18
C ALA A 185 4.53 3.42 -17.31
N MET A 186 3.41 3.34 -16.60
CA MET A 186 2.48 2.21 -16.61
C MET A 186 1.08 2.66 -16.98
N LYS A 187 0.35 1.80 -17.71
CA LYS A 187 -1.03 2.07 -18.12
C LYS A 187 -2.02 1.61 -17.06
N LEU A 188 -2.83 2.52 -16.54
CA LEU A 188 -3.94 2.19 -15.66
C LEU A 188 -4.98 1.34 -16.40
N GLN A 189 -5.23 0.13 -15.94
CA GLN A 189 -6.19 -0.80 -16.53
C GLN A 189 -7.57 -0.68 -15.87
N THR A 190 -7.62 -0.66 -14.55
CA THR A 190 -8.86 -0.58 -13.79
C THR A 190 -8.64 -0.07 -12.37
N THR A 191 -9.66 0.55 -11.81
CA THR A 191 -9.74 0.92 -10.39
C THR A 191 -11.08 0.47 -9.82
N TRP A 192 -11.13 0.23 -8.52
CA TRP A 192 -12.37 0.05 -7.78
C TRP A 192 -12.24 0.51 -6.34
N ARG A 193 -13.38 0.76 -5.71
CA ARG A 193 -13.46 1.22 -4.33
C ARG A 193 -13.91 0.10 -3.39
N LEU A 194 -13.35 0.13 -2.18
CA LEU A 194 -13.56 -0.84 -1.12
C LEU A 194 -13.81 -0.13 0.21
N GLY A 195 -14.31 -0.87 1.19
CA GLY A 195 -14.58 -0.35 2.52
C GLY A 195 -15.81 0.56 2.59
N PRO A 196 -16.19 0.97 3.81
CA PRO A 196 -17.28 1.92 4.02
C PRO A 196 -17.02 3.24 3.29
N LEU A 197 -18.05 3.78 2.62
CA LEU A 197 -17.95 5.01 1.83
C LEU A 197 -16.91 4.99 0.68
N GLY A 198 -16.24 3.85 0.41
CA GLY A 198 -15.22 3.73 -0.63
C GLY A 198 -13.89 4.43 -0.30
N PHE A 199 -13.49 4.45 0.98
CA PHE A 199 -12.24 5.10 1.42
C PHE A 199 -10.98 4.28 1.15
N VAL A 200 -11.11 3.04 0.71
CA VAL A 200 -10.00 2.22 0.18
C VAL A 200 -10.15 2.15 -1.32
N TYR A 201 -9.05 2.29 -2.03
CA TYR A 201 -9.03 2.04 -3.46
C TYR A 201 -8.08 0.90 -3.82
N ALA A 202 -8.39 0.26 -4.92
CA ALA A 202 -7.48 -0.64 -5.60
C ALA A 202 -7.26 -0.15 -7.04
N ALA A 203 -6.04 -0.32 -7.53
CA ALA A 203 -5.67 0.01 -8.91
C ALA A 203 -4.82 -1.12 -9.50
N ILE A 204 -5.08 -1.44 -10.77
CA ILE A 204 -4.28 -2.37 -11.56
C ILE A 204 -3.65 -1.60 -12.72
N LEU A 205 -2.33 -1.70 -12.81
CA LEU A 205 -1.53 -1.06 -13.85
C LEU A 205 -0.74 -2.13 -14.61
N VAL A 206 -0.56 -1.90 -15.90
CA VAL A 206 0.18 -2.81 -16.80
C VAL A 206 1.33 -2.06 -17.44
N LYS A 207 2.52 -2.66 -17.43
CA LYS A 207 3.65 -2.18 -18.19
C LYS A 207 3.41 -2.49 -19.68
N PRO A 208 3.46 -1.50 -20.57
CA PRO A 208 3.35 -1.69 -22.02
C PRO A 208 4.36 -2.68 -22.59
#